data_cfce389f90a8fef4b27e6fbcf2a8630c
#
_entry.id   cfce389f90a8fef4b27e6fbcf2a8630c
#
_cell.length_a   1.000
_cell.length_b   1.000
_cell.length_c   1.000
_cell.angle_alpha   90.00
_cell.angle_beta   90.00
_cell.angle_gamma   90.00
#
_symmetry.space_group_name_H-M   'P 1'
#
loop_
_entity.id
_entity.type
_entity.pdbx_description
1 polymer ?
#
loop_
_entity_poly.entity_id
_entity_poly.type
_entity_poly.pdbx_seq_one_letter_code
_entity_poly.pdbx_strand_id
1 'polypeptide(L)'
;MAGRGSLAGLLAYGNANEIVMDMAKEVLPVVKHTPVLAGVNGTDPFCQMDKFLDDVIATGFSGVQNFPTVGLIDGNFRANLEETGMGYALEVDMINKANKKGLLTTPYVFSKEDAVAMAKAGADIIVPHMGLTTGGNIGAETALTLADCVPLVNEWAKAAKAVRDDVIVLCHGGPIATPEDAQFIMENCPECHGFYGASSMERLPTETALTVATREFKQIKR
;
A
#
# COMPACT_ATOMS: atom_id res chain seq x y z
N MET A 1 9.01 14.70 4.68
CA MET A 1 9.65 13.37 4.91
C MET A 1 9.56 12.49 3.66
N ALA A 2 9.86 13.06 2.50
CA ALA A 2 9.79 12.33 1.25
C ALA A 2 10.62 11.02 1.33
N GLY A 3 10.07 9.94 0.88
CA GLY A 3 10.72 8.65 0.78
C GLY A 3 10.76 7.79 2.04
N ARG A 4 10.09 8.19 3.09
CA ARG A 4 10.00 7.37 4.30
C ARG A 4 8.56 6.98 4.66
N GLY A 5 7.64 7.11 3.72
CA GLY A 5 6.23 6.76 3.92
C GLY A 5 6.03 5.33 4.38
N SER A 6 6.73 4.37 3.75
CA SER A 6 6.65 2.95 4.13
C SER A 6 7.10 2.67 5.56
N LEU A 7 8.10 3.42 6.07
CA LEU A 7 8.57 3.27 7.45
C LEU A 7 7.68 3.99 8.45
N ALA A 8 6.97 5.05 8.04
CA ALA A 8 6.07 5.79 8.91
C ALA A 8 4.92 4.91 9.44
N GLY A 9 4.52 3.88 8.69
CA GLY A 9 3.53 2.91 9.14
C GLY A 9 4.00 1.99 10.26
N LEU A 10 5.32 1.88 10.47
CA LEU A 10 5.93 1.03 11.51
C LEU A 10 6.45 1.83 12.69
N LEU A 11 6.70 3.12 12.51
CA LEU A 11 7.24 4.01 13.52
C LEU A 11 6.13 4.88 14.11
N ALA A 12 6.07 4.94 15.44
CA ALA A 12 5.05 5.69 16.15
C ALA A 12 5.33 7.20 16.10
N TYR A 13 4.91 7.85 15.02
CA TYR A 13 4.92 9.32 14.89
C TYR A 13 3.63 9.97 15.45
N GLY A 14 2.58 9.18 15.64
CA GLY A 14 1.28 9.60 16.11
C GLY A 14 0.24 8.54 15.77
N ASN A 15 -1.03 8.82 16.05
CA ASN A 15 -2.13 7.96 15.63
C ASN A 15 -2.35 8.12 14.11
N ALA A 16 -2.14 7.05 13.34
CA ALA A 16 -2.21 7.10 11.88
C ALA A 16 -3.63 7.42 11.39
N ASN A 17 -4.66 6.96 12.08
CA ASN A 17 -6.05 7.23 11.72
C ASN A 17 -6.44 8.69 11.97
N GLU A 18 -5.94 9.32 13.03
CA GLU A 18 -6.11 10.76 13.25
C GLU A 18 -5.35 11.58 12.21
N ILE A 19 -4.11 11.20 11.89
CA ILE A 19 -3.27 11.88 10.91
C ILE A 19 -3.92 11.90 9.53
N VAL A 20 -4.48 10.79 9.06
CA VAL A 20 -5.12 10.74 7.73
C VAL A 20 -6.36 11.65 7.68
N MET A 21 -7.13 11.74 8.76
CA MET A 21 -8.28 12.64 8.85
C MET A 21 -7.86 14.11 8.87
N ASP A 22 -6.73 14.44 9.49
CA ASP A 22 -6.17 15.80 9.44
C ASP A 22 -5.66 16.15 8.05
N MET A 23 -4.97 15.23 7.37
CA MET A 23 -4.51 15.42 5.99
C MET A 23 -5.66 15.64 5.00
N ALA A 24 -6.82 15.07 5.25
CA ALA A 24 -8.01 15.27 4.42
C ALA A 24 -8.36 16.77 4.23
N LYS A 25 -8.16 17.58 5.25
CA LYS A 25 -8.45 19.03 5.24
C LYS A 25 -7.59 19.77 4.22
N GLU A 26 -6.40 19.27 3.91
CA GLU A 26 -5.47 19.86 2.95
C GLU A 26 -5.59 19.24 1.56
N VAL A 27 -5.79 17.93 1.50
CA VAL A 27 -5.76 17.16 0.24
C VAL A 27 -7.09 17.24 -0.51
N LEU A 28 -8.21 16.94 0.15
CA LEU A 28 -9.52 16.84 -0.52
C LEU A 28 -9.99 18.15 -1.16
N PRO A 29 -9.73 19.35 -0.61
CA PRO A 29 -10.12 20.59 -1.28
C PRO A 29 -9.42 20.86 -2.61
N VAL A 30 -8.23 20.29 -2.85
CA VAL A 30 -7.44 20.52 -4.05
C VAL A 30 -7.55 19.41 -5.09
N VAL A 31 -7.86 18.19 -4.69
CA VAL A 31 -8.06 17.06 -5.61
C VAL A 31 -9.49 17.09 -6.14
N LYS A 32 -9.67 17.22 -7.47
CA LYS A 32 -10.99 17.43 -8.09
C LYS A 32 -11.47 16.28 -8.97
N HIS A 33 -10.57 15.49 -9.53
CA HIS A 33 -10.88 14.52 -10.59
C HIS A 33 -10.37 13.11 -10.32
N THR A 34 -9.70 12.89 -9.18
CA THR A 34 -9.12 11.59 -8.81
C THR A 34 -9.70 11.14 -7.48
N PRO A 35 -10.13 9.88 -7.35
CA PRO A 35 -10.52 9.33 -6.05
C PRO A 35 -9.36 9.42 -5.05
N VAL A 36 -9.64 9.82 -3.83
CA VAL A 36 -8.66 9.83 -2.73
C VAL A 36 -9.03 8.74 -1.74
N LEU A 37 -8.07 7.88 -1.43
CA LEU A 37 -8.24 6.79 -0.49
C LEU A 37 -7.54 7.11 0.83
N ALA A 38 -8.16 6.74 1.94
CA ALA A 38 -7.56 6.84 3.26
C ALA A 38 -6.71 5.60 3.57
N GLY A 39 -5.47 5.81 4.00
CA GLY A 39 -4.68 4.76 4.64
C GLY A 39 -5.20 4.54 6.05
N VAL A 40 -5.73 3.36 6.34
CA VAL A 40 -6.38 3.03 7.61
C VAL A 40 -5.59 1.98 8.37
N ASN A 41 -5.23 2.28 9.61
CA ASN A 41 -4.69 1.30 10.54
C ASN A 41 -5.82 0.45 11.10
N GLY A 42 -6.05 -0.72 10.50
CA GLY A 42 -7.12 -1.65 10.88
C GLY A 42 -6.91 -2.31 12.25
N THR A 43 -5.70 -2.27 12.80
CA THR A 43 -5.33 -2.85 14.10
C THR A 43 -5.30 -1.83 15.24
N ASP A 44 -5.78 -0.59 15.02
CA ASP A 44 -5.78 0.45 16.03
C ASP A 44 -6.74 0.08 17.20
N PRO A 45 -6.22 -0.18 18.42
CA PRO A 45 -7.04 -0.60 19.55
C PRO A 45 -7.88 0.54 20.14
N PHE A 46 -7.61 1.78 19.77
CA PHE A 46 -8.34 2.96 20.23
C PHE A 46 -9.42 3.42 19.25
N CYS A 47 -9.52 2.74 18.10
CA CYS A 47 -10.44 3.10 17.03
C CYS A 47 -11.69 2.21 17.04
N GLN A 48 -12.87 2.82 17.09
CA GLN A 48 -14.13 2.15 16.78
C GLN A 48 -14.31 2.12 15.28
N MET A 49 -13.82 1.08 14.63
CA MET A 49 -13.64 1.00 13.18
C MET A 49 -14.91 1.30 12.38
N ASP A 50 -16.07 0.82 12.81
CA ASP A 50 -17.34 1.10 12.10
C ASP A 50 -17.66 2.59 12.06
N LYS A 51 -17.51 3.27 13.22
CA LYS A 51 -17.73 4.71 13.30
C LYS A 51 -16.67 5.48 12.51
N PHE A 52 -15.41 5.07 12.61
CA PHE A 52 -14.32 5.72 11.89
C PHE A 52 -14.52 5.65 10.37
N LEU A 53 -14.99 4.53 9.85
CA LEU A 53 -15.30 4.41 8.42
C LEU A 53 -16.48 5.31 8.00
N ASP A 54 -17.45 5.54 8.87
CA ASP A 54 -18.52 6.53 8.61
C ASP A 54 -17.93 7.96 8.57
N ASP A 55 -17.00 8.27 9.47
CA ASP A 55 -16.31 9.56 9.47
C ASP A 55 -15.42 9.74 8.21
N VAL A 56 -14.77 8.67 7.72
CA VAL A 56 -14.01 8.64 6.45
C VAL A 56 -14.91 8.98 5.27
N ILE A 57 -16.10 8.38 5.18
CA ILE A 57 -17.10 8.67 4.15
C ILE A 57 -17.57 10.13 4.25
N ALA A 58 -17.95 10.56 5.44
CA ALA A 58 -18.47 11.92 5.68
C ALA A 58 -17.43 13.00 5.36
N THR A 59 -16.13 12.69 5.52
CA THR A 59 -15.02 13.59 5.18
C THR A 59 -14.82 13.72 3.67
N GLY A 60 -15.24 12.71 2.87
CA GLY A 60 -15.18 12.75 1.41
C GLY A 60 -14.13 11.84 0.77
N PHE A 61 -13.54 10.93 1.50
CA PHE A 61 -12.71 9.88 0.91
C PHE A 61 -13.55 8.93 0.04
N SER A 62 -12.95 8.46 -1.04
CA SER A 62 -13.59 7.53 -1.98
C SER A 62 -13.39 6.07 -1.60
N GLY A 63 -12.42 5.77 -0.74
CA GLY A 63 -12.06 4.41 -0.39
C GLY A 63 -10.98 4.33 0.68
N VAL A 64 -10.53 3.10 0.92
CA VAL A 64 -9.53 2.80 1.96
C VAL A 64 -8.48 1.80 1.49
N GLN A 65 -7.32 1.86 2.14
CA GLN A 65 -6.24 0.90 2.07
C GLN A 65 -5.82 0.50 3.50
N ASN A 66 -5.40 -0.76 3.71
CA ASN A 66 -4.87 -1.24 5.00
C ASN A 66 -3.41 -0.80 5.21
N PHE A 67 -3.20 0.48 5.41
CA PHE A 67 -1.89 1.01 5.72
C PHE A 67 -2.00 2.12 6.78
N PRO A 68 -1.30 2.01 7.92
CA PRO A 68 -0.31 0.99 8.34
C PRO A 68 -0.84 -0.44 8.38
N THR A 69 0.06 -1.43 8.20
CA THR A 69 -0.30 -2.84 8.14
C THR A 69 0.69 -3.71 8.91
N VAL A 70 0.19 -4.70 9.61
CA VAL A 70 1.01 -5.73 10.26
C VAL A 70 1.62 -6.72 9.26
N GLY A 71 1.16 -6.69 8.01
CA GLY A 71 1.69 -7.53 6.94
C GLY A 71 3.17 -7.31 6.65
N LEU A 72 3.72 -6.14 6.99
CA LEU A 72 5.15 -5.83 6.87
C LEU A 72 5.99 -6.37 8.04
N ILE A 73 5.36 -6.89 9.07
CA ILE A 73 6.03 -7.44 10.26
C ILE A 73 6.12 -8.94 10.12
N ASP A 74 7.25 -9.52 10.44
CA ASP A 74 7.52 -10.95 10.38
C ASP A 74 8.04 -11.53 11.71
N GLY A 75 8.44 -12.80 11.69
CA GLY A 75 9.08 -13.49 12.80
C GLY A 75 8.25 -13.53 14.08
N ASN A 76 8.94 -13.59 15.22
CA ASN A 76 8.29 -13.70 16.53
C ASN A 76 7.37 -12.53 16.86
N PHE A 77 7.72 -11.32 16.43
CA PHE A 77 6.88 -10.17 16.72
C PHE A 77 5.55 -10.23 15.96
N ARG A 78 5.55 -10.69 14.71
CA ARG A 78 4.31 -10.95 13.98
C ARG A 78 3.47 -12.02 14.68
N ALA A 79 4.07 -13.13 15.11
CA ALA A 79 3.37 -14.17 15.84
C ALA A 79 2.73 -13.63 17.14
N ASN A 80 3.46 -12.82 17.89
CA ASN A 80 2.93 -12.20 19.11
C ASN A 80 1.74 -11.26 18.83
N LEU A 81 1.76 -10.50 17.74
CA LEU A 81 0.62 -9.66 17.35
C LEU A 81 -0.60 -10.50 17.01
N GLU A 82 -0.44 -11.60 16.27
CA GLU A 82 -1.55 -12.51 15.97
C GLU A 82 -2.13 -13.14 17.24
N GLU A 83 -1.29 -13.62 18.14
CA GLU A 83 -1.67 -14.25 19.41
C GLU A 83 -2.38 -13.28 20.36
N THR A 84 -2.06 -11.99 20.30
CA THR A 84 -2.64 -10.95 21.16
C THR A 84 -3.84 -10.24 20.54
N GLY A 85 -4.31 -10.71 19.38
CA GLY A 85 -5.49 -10.16 18.73
C GLY A 85 -5.25 -8.83 18.00
N MET A 86 -4.01 -8.54 17.64
CA MET A 86 -3.61 -7.38 16.82
C MET A 86 -3.07 -7.83 15.45
N GLY A 87 -3.58 -8.92 14.93
CA GLY A 87 -3.13 -9.53 13.69
C GLY A 87 -3.85 -9.01 12.44
N TYR A 88 -3.44 -9.56 11.31
CA TYR A 88 -3.91 -9.19 9.98
C TYR A 88 -5.43 -9.41 9.78
N ALA A 89 -6.03 -10.31 10.55
CA ALA A 89 -7.48 -10.56 10.51
C ALA A 89 -8.32 -9.29 10.81
N LEU A 90 -7.81 -8.36 11.61
CA LEU A 90 -8.48 -7.08 11.85
C LEU A 90 -8.49 -6.18 10.61
N GLU A 91 -7.42 -6.23 9.81
CA GLU A 91 -7.36 -5.50 8.54
C GLU A 91 -8.35 -6.11 7.52
N VAL A 92 -8.49 -7.42 7.50
CA VAL A 92 -9.50 -8.12 6.68
C VAL A 92 -10.92 -7.71 7.11
N ASP A 93 -11.20 -7.63 8.41
CA ASP A 93 -12.48 -7.15 8.94
C ASP A 93 -12.74 -5.69 8.57
N MET A 94 -11.73 -4.83 8.66
CA MET A 94 -11.81 -3.42 8.24
C MET A 94 -12.17 -3.31 6.76
N ILE A 95 -11.54 -4.07 5.86
CA ILE A 95 -11.85 -4.10 4.44
C ILE A 95 -13.28 -4.59 4.19
N ASN A 96 -13.71 -5.63 4.91
CA ASN A 96 -15.10 -6.12 4.80
C ASN A 96 -16.13 -5.06 5.21
N LYS A 97 -15.88 -4.34 6.30
CA LYS A 97 -16.73 -3.24 6.76
C LYS A 97 -16.75 -2.08 5.76
N ALA A 98 -15.59 -1.70 5.23
CA ALA A 98 -15.45 -0.64 4.25
C ALA A 98 -16.21 -0.97 2.95
N ASN A 99 -16.07 -2.19 2.43
CA ASN A 99 -16.79 -2.66 1.26
C ASN A 99 -18.31 -2.61 1.47
N LYS A 100 -18.81 -3.10 2.62
CA LYS A 100 -20.24 -3.04 2.96
C LYS A 100 -20.80 -1.61 3.04
N LYS A 101 -19.95 -0.64 3.34
CA LYS A 101 -20.30 0.79 3.39
C LYS A 101 -20.17 1.48 2.01
N GLY A 102 -19.73 0.76 0.97
CA GLY A 102 -19.60 1.28 -0.39
C GLY A 102 -18.28 2.06 -0.64
N LEU A 103 -17.30 1.94 0.24
CA LEU A 103 -15.96 2.46 0.01
C LEU A 103 -15.18 1.56 -0.95
N LEU A 104 -14.45 2.14 -1.89
CA LEU A 104 -13.46 1.42 -2.70
C LEU A 104 -12.37 0.85 -1.80
N THR A 105 -12.01 -0.41 -2.01
CA THR A 105 -11.07 -1.11 -1.15
C THR A 105 -9.86 -1.62 -1.93
N THR A 106 -8.63 -1.27 -1.45
CA THR A 106 -7.38 -1.56 -2.16
C THR A 106 -6.33 -2.19 -1.23
N PRO A 107 -6.62 -3.33 -0.55
CA PRO A 107 -5.70 -3.86 0.44
C PRO A 107 -4.39 -4.38 -0.14
N TYR A 108 -3.31 -4.13 0.60
CA TYR A 108 -2.05 -4.87 0.48
C TYR A 108 -2.23 -6.30 0.97
N VAL A 109 -1.64 -7.24 0.23
CA VAL A 109 -1.54 -8.66 0.59
C VAL A 109 -0.09 -9.11 0.54
N PHE A 110 0.29 -10.02 1.45
CA PHE A 110 1.66 -10.48 1.65
C PHE A 110 1.83 -11.98 1.48
N SER A 111 0.72 -12.68 1.22
CA SER A 111 0.65 -14.11 0.99
C SER A 111 -0.56 -14.45 0.10
N LYS A 112 -0.59 -15.71 -0.35
CA LYS A 112 -1.75 -16.28 -1.03
C LYS A 112 -2.99 -16.30 -0.12
N GLU A 113 -2.78 -16.64 1.15
CA GLU A 113 -3.84 -16.69 2.17
C GLU A 113 -4.45 -15.31 2.40
N ASP A 114 -3.63 -14.26 2.47
CA ASP A 114 -4.09 -12.88 2.58
C ASP A 114 -4.91 -12.46 1.35
N ALA A 115 -4.44 -12.80 0.15
CA ALA A 115 -5.15 -12.50 -1.10
C ALA A 115 -6.55 -13.14 -1.13
N VAL A 116 -6.65 -14.41 -0.71
CA VAL A 116 -7.93 -15.12 -0.57
C VAL A 116 -8.81 -14.48 0.51
N ALA A 117 -8.24 -14.13 1.66
CA ALA A 117 -9.00 -13.52 2.77
C ALA A 117 -9.56 -12.15 2.38
N MET A 118 -8.74 -11.30 1.75
CA MET A 118 -9.17 -9.97 1.29
C MET A 118 -10.20 -10.06 0.15
N ALA A 119 -10.04 -10.99 -0.79
CA ALA A 119 -11.04 -11.21 -1.84
C ALA A 119 -12.38 -11.67 -1.25
N LYS A 120 -12.38 -12.57 -0.25
CA LYS A 120 -13.60 -12.97 0.49
C LYS A 120 -14.22 -11.82 1.29
N ALA A 121 -13.40 -10.91 1.80
CA ALA A 121 -13.86 -9.71 2.48
C ALA A 121 -14.52 -8.69 1.55
N GLY A 122 -14.44 -8.90 0.23
CA GLY A 122 -15.05 -8.04 -0.79
C GLY A 122 -14.10 -6.98 -1.35
N ALA A 123 -12.78 -7.17 -1.21
CA ALA A 123 -11.81 -6.21 -1.77
C ALA A 123 -12.01 -6.01 -3.28
N ASP A 124 -12.07 -4.76 -3.73
CA ASP A 124 -12.22 -4.41 -5.15
C ASP A 124 -10.89 -4.57 -5.89
N ILE A 125 -9.80 -4.22 -5.24
CA ILE A 125 -8.45 -4.27 -5.80
C ILE A 125 -7.55 -5.03 -4.81
N ILE A 126 -6.87 -6.05 -5.27
CA ILE A 126 -5.83 -6.76 -4.50
C ILE A 126 -4.46 -6.23 -4.91
N VAL A 127 -3.64 -5.88 -3.93
CA VAL A 127 -2.31 -5.30 -4.17
C VAL A 127 -1.23 -6.22 -3.57
N PRO A 128 -0.69 -7.19 -4.34
CA PRO A 128 0.47 -7.99 -3.95
C PRO A 128 1.67 -7.10 -3.61
N HIS A 129 2.14 -7.16 -2.36
CA HIS A 129 3.23 -6.32 -1.85
C HIS A 129 4.54 -7.09 -1.82
N MET A 130 5.47 -6.75 -2.72
CA MET A 130 6.76 -7.45 -2.92
C MET A 130 7.89 -6.92 -2.03
N GLY A 131 7.58 -6.18 -0.98
CA GLY A 131 8.56 -5.60 -0.06
C GLY A 131 8.75 -4.10 -0.23
N LEU A 132 9.67 -3.52 0.54
CA LEU A 132 9.99 -2.10 0.46
C LEU A 132 10.70 -1.80 -0.87
N THR A 133 10.36 -0.67 -1.49
CA THR A 133 10.92 -0.25 -2.78
C THR A 133 12.44 -0.17 -2.73
N THR A 134 13.09 -0.84 -3.68
CA THR A 134 14.54 -0.81 -3.89
C THR A 134 14.97 0.45 -4.64
N GLY A 135 16.28 0.63 -4.81
CA GLY A 135 16.83 1.75 -5.57
C GLY A 135 16.83 3.09 -4.84
N GLY A 136 17.49 4.08 -5.43
CA GLY A 136 17.71 5.40 -4.83
C GLY A 136 18.70 5.38 -3.66
N ASN A 137 18.71 6.48 -2.88
CA ASN A 137 19.68 6.66 -1.79
C ASN A 137 19.34 5.88 -0.51
N ILE A 138 18.07 5.49 -0.35
CA ILE A 138 17.56 4.81 0.85
C ILE A 138 16.67 3.60 0.50
N GLY A 139 16.91 2.99 -0.67
CA GLY A 139 16.20 1.77 -1.09
C GLY A 139 16.55 0.57 -0.20
N ALA A 140 15.65 -0.40 -0.15
CA ALA A 140 15.92 -1.67 0.51
C ALA A 140 17.00 -2.44 -0.26
N GLU A 141 17.94 -3.04 0.47
CA GLU A 141 19.01 -3.88 -0.12
C GLU A 141 18.62 -5.36 -0.09
N THR A 142 17.89 -5.79 0.94
CA THR A 142 17.35 -7.15 1.05
C THR A 142 16.00 -7.19 0.35
N ALA A 143 15.97 -7.70 -0.87
CA ALA A 143 14.76 -7.77 -1.68
C ALA A 143 14.77 -9.02 -2.55
N LEU A 144 13.58 -9.40 -3.01
CA LEU A 144 13.42 -10.37 -4.11
C LEU A 144 14.03 -9.79 -5.39
N THR A 145 14.40 -10.66 -6.33
CA THR A 145 14.64 -10.21 -7.70
C THR A 145 13.30 -9.95 -8.40
N LEU A 146 13.33 -9.17 -9.48
CA LEU A 146 12.14 -8.93 -10.29
C LEU A 146 11.53 -10.24 -10.83
N ALA A 147 12.40 -11.19 -11.22
CA ALA A 147 11.99 -12.51 -11.69
C ALA A 147 11.33 -13.35 -10.59
N ASP A 148 11.77 -13.24 -9.33
CA ASP A 148 11.16 -13.94 -8.19
C ASP A 148 9.77 -13.39 -7.84
N CYS A 149 9.47 -12.15 -8.20
CA CYS A 149 8.15 -11.56 -7.97
C CYS A 149 7.09 -12.15 -8.91
N VAL A 150 7.45 -12.56 -10.12
CA VAL A 150 6.51 -13.08 -11.12
C VAL A 150 5.69 -14.27 -10.62
N PRO A 151 6.27 -15.36 -10.09
CA PRO A 151 5.49 -16.48 -9.58
C PRO A 151 4.59 -16.09 -8.41
N LEU A 152 5.03 -15.21 -7.51
CA LEU A 152 4.25 -14.76 -6.37
C LEU A 152 3.03 -13.93 -6.79
N VAL A 153 3.23 -12.93 -7.64
CA VAL A 153 2.13 -12.12 -8.17
C VAL A 153 1.12 -12.99 -8.91
N ASN A 154 1.58 -13.92 -9.76
CA ASN A 154 0.69 -14.86 -10.47
C ASN A 154 -0.09 -15.77 -9.52
N GLU A 155 0.56 -16.32 -8.51
CA GLU A 155 -0.09 -17.22 -7.55
C GLU A 155 -1.18 -16.48 -6.76
N TRP A 156 -0.85 -15.29 -6.21
CA TRP A 156 -1.78 -14.52 -5.38
C TRP A 156 -2.93 -13.95 -6.20
N ALA A 157 -2.64 -13.47 -7.41
CA ALA A 157 -3.68 -13.00 -8.34
C ALA A 157 -4.67 -14.12 -8.69
N LYS A 158 -4.18 -15.28 -9.08
CA LYS A 158 -5.04 -16.45 -9.38
C LYS A 158 -5.85 -16.89 -8.17
N ALA A 159 -5.26 -16.86 -6.99
CA ALA A 159 -5.96 -17.25 -5.76
C ALA A 159 -7.09 -16.25 -5.41
N ALA A 160 -6.86 -14.95 -5.56
CA ALA A 160 -7.90 -13.93 -5.38
C ALA A 160 -9.02 -14.06 -6.42
N LYS A 161 -8.67 -14.21 -7.70
CA LYS A 161 -9.63 -14.38 -8.81
C LYS A 161 -10.43 -15.68 -8.73
N ALA A 162 -9.89 -16.73 -8.13
CA ALA A 162 -10.65 -17.96 -7.84
C ALA A 162 -11.77 -17.73 -6.81
N VAL A 163 -11.69 -16.68 -5.99
CA VAL A 163 -12.73 -16.27 -5.04
C VAL A 163 -13.73 -15.33 -5.72
N ARG A 164 -13.21 -14.33 -6.46
CA ARG A 164 -13.96 -13.34 -7.21
C ARG A 164 -13.21 -13.04 -8.52
N ASP A 165 -13.83 -13.33 -9.64
CA ASP A 165 -13.25 -13.15 -10.98
C ASP A 165 -13.13 -11.68 -11.41
N ASP A 166 -13.96 -10.82 -10.84
CA ASP A 166 -14.02 -9.37 -11.10
C ASP A 166 -12.94 -8.56 -10.35
N VAL A 167 -12.19 -9.16 -9.42
CA VAL A 167 -11.18 -8.43 -8.65
C VAL A 167 -10.06 -7.90 -9.54
N ILE A 168 -9.68 -6.65 -9.34
CA ILE A 168 -8.53 -6.03 -10.00
C ILE A 168 -7.26 -6.38 -9.20
N VAL A 169 -6.15 -6.62 -9.90
CA VAL A 169 -4.85 -6.88 -9.26
C VAL A 169 -3.84 -5.85 -9.74
N LEU A 170 -3.15 -5.20 -8.78
CA LEU A 170 -2.09 -4.23 -9.07
C LEU A 170 -0.81 -4.63 -8.36
N CYS A 171 0.31 -4.74 -9.09
CA CYS A 171 1.60 -5.08 -8.47
C CYS A 171 2.20 -3.88 -7.71
N HIS A 172 2.97 -4.15 -6.66
CA HIS A 172 3.55 -3.11 -5.80
C HIS A 172 4.84 -3.53 -5.12
N GLY A 173 5.77 -2.59 -5.04
CA GLY A 173 6.88 -2.62 -4.08
C GLY A 173 8.05 -3.54 -4.43
N GLY A 174 9.02 -3.60 -3.53
CA GLY A 174 10.24 -4.34 -3.72
C GLY A 174 11.03 -3.87 -4.95
N PRO A 175 11.45 -4.80 -5.82
CA PRO A 175 12.20 -4.47 -7.03
C PRO A 175 11.33 -3.84 -8.13
N ILE A 176 10.01 -3.78 -7.97
CA ILE A 176 9.10 -3.11 -8.92
C ILE A 176 9.15 -1.61 -8.62
N ALA A 177 10.20 -0.95 -9.10
CA ALA A 177 10.53 0.42 -8.71
C ALA A 177 10.42 1.44 -9.87
N THR A 178 10.49 0.99 -11.10
CA THR A 178 10.43 1.80 -12.32
C THR A 178 9.26 1.40 -13.22
N PRO A 179 8.90 2.22 -14.22
CA PRO A 179 7.91 1.84 -15.23
C PRO A 179 8.28 0.56 -15.98
N GLU A 180 9.58 0.36 -16.26
CA GLU A 180 10.10 -0.82 -16.95
C GLU A 180 9.92 -2.09 -16.11
N ASP A 181 10.14 -2.00 -14.79
CA ASP A 181 9.92 -3.11 -13.86
C ASP A 181 8.43 -3.48 -13.80
N ALA A 182 7.56 -2.48 -13.72
CA ALA A 182 6.11 -2.68 -13.71
C ALA A 182 5.63 -3.31 -15.03
N GLN A 183 6.16 -2.85 -16.15
CA GLN A 183 5.89 -3.42 -17.48
C GLN A 183 6.29 -4.89 -17.52
N PHE A 184 7.49 -5.23 -17.05
CA PHE A 184 7.97 -6.61 -17.00
C PHE A 184 7.01 -7.51 -16.20
N ILE A 185 6.53 -7.05 -15.03
CA ILE A 185 5.57 -7.82 -14.24
C ILE A 185 4.26 -8.01 -15.01
N MET A 186 3.70 -6.98 -15.61
CA MET A 186 2.44 -7.07 -16.36
C MET A 186 2.56 -7.99 -17.57
N GLU A 187 3.70 -8.01 -18.27
CA GLU A 187 3.94 -8.91 -19.40
C GLU A 187 4.04 -10.38 -19.00
N ASN A 188 4.51 -10.65 -17.77
CA ASN A 188 4.70 -12.02 -17.26
C ASN A 188 3.59 -12.47 -16.27
N CYS A 189 2.66 -11.59 -15.94
CA CYS A 189 1.55 -11.87 -15.02
C CYS A 189 0.22 -11.46 -15.67
N PRO A 190 -0.44 -12.35 -16.42
CA PRO A 190 -1.66 -12.02 -17.18
C PRO A 190 -2.82 -11.51 -16.33
N GLU A 191 -2.86 -11.86 -15.04
CA GLU A 191 -3.89 -11.41 -14.10
C GLU A 191 -3.54 -10.08 -13.40
N CYS A 192 -2.36 -9.51 -13.68
CA CYS A 192 -1.96 -8.19 -13.17
C CYS A 192 -2.43 -7.10 -14.14
N HIS A 193 -3.22 -6.15 -13.64
CA HIS A 193 -3.87 -5.12 -14.45
C HIS A 193 -3.13 -3.78 -14.45
N GLY A 194 -2.15 -3.61 -13.56
CA GLY A 194 -1.42 -2.36 -13.43
C GLY A 194 -0.49 -2.31 -12.23
N PHE A 195 -0.05 -1.11 -11.92
CA PHE A 195 0.93 -0.83 -10.87
C PHE A 195 0.34 0.10 -9.80
N TYR A 196 0.65 -0.20 -8.54
CA TYR A 196 0.34 0.63 -7.38
C TYR A 196 1.63 1.23 -6.83
N GLY A 197 1.85 2.52 -7.00
CA GLY A 197 3.11 3.18 -6.66
C GLY A 197 3.10 3.89 -5.32
N ALA A 198 4.25 3.93 -4.64
CA ALA A 198 4.52 4.79 -3.48
C ALA A 198 5.88 5.47 -3.67
N SER A 199 6.95 4.94 -3.10
CA SER A 199 8.30 5.53 -3.24
C SER A 199 8.79 5.67 -4.69
N SER A 200 8.31 4.86 -5.59
CA SER A 200 8.55 4.98 -7.03
C SER A 200 8.00 6.27 -7.63
N MET A 201 6.93 6.83 -7.06
CA MET A 201 6.29 8.06 -7.53
C MET A 201 6.75 9.31 -6.76
N GLU A 202 6.98 9.18 -5.45
CA GLU A 202 7.24 10.37 -4.62
C GLU A 202 8.73 10.52 -4.25
N ARG A 203 9.46 9.44 -4.04
CA ARG A 203 10.85 9.46 -3.57
C ARG A 203 11.86 9.44 -4.72
N LEU A 204 11.81 8.42 -5.57
CA LEU A 204 12.83 8.21 -6.60
C LEU A 204 12.95 9.39 -7.57
N PRO A 205 11.86 9.93 -8.13
CA PRO A 205 11.94 11.10 -8.99
C PRO A 205 12.48 12.34 -8.26
N THR A 206 12.09 12.54 -6.99
CA THR A 206 12.53 13.69 -6.19
C THR A 206 14.03 13.63 -5.88
N GLU A 207 14.55 12.45 -5.48
CA GLU A 207 15.99 12.25 -5.25
C GLU A 207 16.82 12.60 -6.49
N THR A 208 16.37 12.13 -7.65
CA THR A 208 17.05 12.39 -8.93
C THR A 208 17.05 13.88 -9.26
N ALA A 209 15.88 14.53 -9.21
CA ALA A 209 15.73 15.94 -9.55
C ALA A 209 16.56 16.85 -8.63
N LEU A 210 16.51 16.63 -7.32
CA LEU A 210 17.30 17.40 -6.35
C LEU A 210 18.81 17.21 -6.57
N THR A 211 19.25 15.99 -6.84
CA THR A 211 20.66 15.71 -7.07
C THR A 211 21.18 16.39 -8.33
N VAL A 212 20.44 16.32 -9.43
CA VAL A 212 20.81 16.98 -10.71
C VAL A 212 20.89 18.47 -10.52
N ALA A 213 19.81 19.11 -10.05
CA ALA A 213 19.77 20.56 -9.87
C ALA A 213 20.90 21.06 -8.94
N THR A 214 21.15 20.37 -7.84
CA THR A 214 22.25 20.74 -6.92
C THR A 214 23.60 20.66 -7.59
N ARG A 215 23.86 19.64 -8.40
CA ARG A 215 25.12 19.52 -9.16
C ARG A 215 25.28 20.64 -10.17
N GLU A 216 24.23 21.02 -10.89
CA GLU A 216 24.24 22.12 -11.85
C GLU A 216 24.57 23.46 -11.16
N PHE A 217 23.93 23.78 -10.04
CA PHE A 217 24.27 24.98 -9.27
C PHE A 217 25.72 24.99 -8.80
N LYS A 218 26.26 23.83 -8.40
CA LYS A 218 27.68 23.72 -7.96
C LYS A 218 28.68 23.90 -9.13
N GLN A 219 28.27 23.81 -10.36
CA GLN A 219 29.13 24.04 -11.53
C GLN A 219 29.30 25.52 -11.90
N ILE A 220 28.51 26.43 -11.32
CA ILE A 220 28.63 27.86 -11.56
C ILE A 220 30.01 28.33 -11.08
N LYS A 221 30.78 28.90 -12.01
CA LYS A 221 32.09 29.49 -11.76
C LYS A 221 31.95 31.01 -11.62
N ARG A 222 32.75 31.59 -10.72
CA ARG A 222 32.96 33.05 -10.66
C ARG A 222 33.98 33.48 -11.69
#